data_6746cc5d9115715fe517b4d74f375d65
#
_entry.id   6746cc5d9115715fe517b4d74f375d65
#
_cell.length_a   1.000
_cell.length_b   1.000
_cell.length_c   1.000
_cell.angle_alpha   90.00
_cell.angle_beta   90.00
_cell.angle_gamma   90.00
#
_symmetry.space_group_name_H-M   'P 1'
#
loop_
_entity.id
_entity.type
_entity.pdbx_description
1 polymer ?
#
loop_
_entity_poly.entity_id
_entity_poly.type
_entity_poly.pdbx_seq_one_letter_code
_entity_poly.pdbx_strand_id
1 'polypeptide(L)'
;MRIGSQATSNATKRAASSLGVLIPHSKLDSQQARQEESERILARLHPQDFVILLDEHGQTFDSPALSRQLNELFVQGKNITIVIGGAFGVSAELTQRANLVWSLSPLVFPHQLVRLILAEQLYRAQEIARGSKYHHQ
;
A
#
# COMPACT_ATOMS: atom_id res chain seq x y z
N MET A 1 6.50 -3.32 9.17
CA MET A 1 5.22 -3.74 9.76
C MET A 1 4.26 -4.12 8.66
N ARG A 2 3.48 -5.14 8.89
CA ARG A 2 2.50 -5.63 7.90
C ARG A 2 1.13 -5.63 8.56
N ILE A 3 0.15 -5.03 7.88
CA ILE A 3 -1.23 -4.98 8.35
C ILE A 3 -2.16 -5.49 7.25
N GLY A 4 -3.37 -5.86 7.62
CA GLY A 4 -4.38 -6.30 6.68
C GLY A 4 -4.29 -7.76 6.28
N SER A 5 -3.18 -8.43 6.55
CA SER A 5 -3.01 -9.83 6.17
C SER A 5 -3.98 -10.76 6.91
N GLN A 6 -4.38 -10.39 8.12
CA GLN A 6 -5.29 -11.20 8.89
C GLN A 6 -6.71 -11.20 8.32
N ALA A 7 -7.09 -10.10 7.70
CA ALA A 7 -8.41 -10.03 7.05
C ALA A 7 -8.54 -11.08 5.95
N THR A 8 -7.44 -11.46 5.34
CA THR A 8 -7.42 -12.45 4.28
C THR A 8 -7.13 -13.86 4.79
N SER A 9 -6.60 -13.99 6.00
CA SER A 9 -6.16 -15.28 6.51
C SER A 9 -7.29 -16.29 6.63
N ASN A 10 -8.49 -15.82 6.95
CA ASN A 10 -9.65 -16.70 7.05
C ASN A 10 -10.21 -17.13 5.71
N ALA A 11 -9.92 -16.36 4.67
CA ALA A 11 -10.31 -16.70 3.32
C ALA A 11 -9.24 -17.47 2.57
N THR A 12 -8.10 -17.67 3.19
CA THR A 12 -6.89 -18.13 2.53
C THR A 12 -6.92 -19.57 2.08
N LYS A 13 -7.86 -20.34 2.55
CA LYS A 13 -7.97 -21.72 2.08
C LYS A 13 -8.27 -21.81 0.60
N ARG A 14 -8.60 -20.69 -0.02
CA ARG A 14 -8.96 -20.61 -1.43
C ARG A 14 -8.03 -19.80 -2.27
N ALA A 15 -7.30 -18.86 -1.69
CA ALA A 15 -6.54 -17.91 -2.48
C ALA A 15 -5.24 -17.57 -1.82
N ALA A 16 -4.21 -17.39 -2.64
CA ALA A 16 -2.92 -16.89 -2.18
C ALA A 16 -2.92 -15.38 -1.98
N SER A 17 -4.03 -14.68 -2.26
CA SER A 17 -4.09 -13.24 -2.17
C SER A 17 -3.93 -12.75 -0.76
N SER A 18 -3.10 -11.75 -0.59
CA SER A 18 -2.90 -11.08 0.70
C SER A 18 -2.67 -9.61 0.48
N LEU A 19 -2.88 -8.84 1.53
CA LEU A 19 -2.57 -7.42 1.56
C LEU A 19 -1.64 -7.15 2.73
N GLY A 20 -0.51 -6.58 2.45
CA GLY A 20 0.45 -6.19 3.48
C GLY A 20 0.86 -4.74 3.31
N VAL A 21 1.31 -4.14 4.39
CA VAL A 21 1.82 -2.77 4.38
C VAL A 21 3.22 -2.78 4.96
N LEU A 22 4.19 -2.29 4.20
CA LEU A 22 5.57 -2.17 4.64
C LEU A 22 5.87 -0.71 4.95
N ILE A 23 6.35 -0.48 6.16
CA ILE A 23 6.70 0.84 6.63
C ILE A 23 8.18 0.82 6.99
N PRO A 24 9.00 1.62 6.32
CA PRO A 24 10.42 1.60 6.59
C PRO A 24 10.76 2.23 7.93
N HIS A 25 11.83 1.73 8.53
CA HIS A 25 12.42 2.27 9.74
C HIS A 25 13.91 2.39 9.54
N SER A 26 14.42 3.59 9.64
CA SER A 26 15.86 3.83 9.65
C SER A 26 16.17 5.01 10.54
N LYS A 27 17.32 4.95 11.21
CA LYS A 27 17.82 6.03 12.04
C LYS A 27 18.95 6.80 11.35
N LEU A 28 19.24 6.46 10.10
CA LEU A 28 20.29 7.10 9.34
C LEU A 28 19.83 8.46 8.82
N ASP A 29 20.78 9.24 8.37
CA ASP A 29 20.48 10.53 7.77
C ASP A 29 19.81 10.38 6.39
N SER A 30 19.40 11.48 5.81
CA SER A 30 18.42 11.53 4.72
C SER A 30 18.71 10.61 3.54
N GLN A 31 19.88 10.71 2.95
CA GLN A 31 20.18 9.96 1.73
C GLN A 31 20.46 8.50 2.00
N GLN A 32 21.24 8.23 3.05
CA GLN A 32 21.53 6.86 3.47
C GLN A 32 20.29 6.16 3.98
N ALA A 33 19.42 6.86 4.72
CA ALA A 33 18.17 6.31 5.19
C ALA A 33 17.30 5.87 4.03
N ARG A 34 17.16 6.72 3.03
CA ARG A 34 16.36 6.42 1.83
C ARG A 34 16.86 5.17 1.12
N GLN A 35 18.18 5.09 0.92
CA GLN A 35 18.77 3.96 0.21
C GLN A 35 18.63 2.67 1.02
N GLU A 36 18.96 2.71 2.30
CA GLU A 36 18.89 1.54 3.16
C GLU A 36 17.46 1.03 3.33
N GLU A 37 16.52 1.93 3.57
CA GLU A 37 15.12 1.58 3.71
C GLU A 37 14.58 0.95 2.43
N SER A 38 14.93 1.53 1.29
CA SER A 38 14.48 1.01 0.00
C SER A 38 15.05 -0.37 -0.27
N GLU A 39 16.32 -0.59 0.05
CA GLU A 39 16.96 -1.91 -0.12
C GLU A 39 16.28 -2.97 0.76
N ARG A 40 15.96 -2.63 2.01
CA ARG A 40 15.28 -3.54 2.91
C ARG A 40 13.89 -3.92 2.39
N ILE A 41 13.17 -2.95 1.87
CA ILE A 41 11.84 -3.20 1.30
C ILE A 41 11.97 -4.09 0.06
N LEU A 42 12.88 -3.75 -0.85
CA LEU A 42 13.09 -4.54 -2.05
C LEU A 42 13.42 -6.00 -1.74
N ALA A 43 14.23 -6.23 -0.70
CA ALA A 43 14.61 -7.57 -0.28
C ALA A 43 13.43 -8.40 0.24
N ARG A 44 12.36 -7.75 0.69
CA ARG A 44 11.17 -8.42 1.20
C ARG A 44 10.12 -8.71 0.14
N LEU A 45 10.24 -8.10 -1.01
CA LEU A 45 9.25 -8.26 -2.08
C LEU A 45 9.52 -9.53 -2.87
N HIS A 46 8.46 -10.23 -3.23
CA HIS A 46 8.52 -11.35 -4.14
C HIS A 46 8.25 -10.87 -5.57
N PRO A 47 8.79 -11.55 -6.60
CA PRO A 47 8.60 -11.11 -7.98
C PRO A 47 7.13 -11.01 -8.40
N GLN A 48 6.27 -11.84 -7.83
CA GLN A 48 4.84 -11.86 -8.18
C GLN A 48 4.00 -10.85 -7.39
N ASP A 49 4.60 -10.18 -6.42
CA ASP A 49 3.85 -9.19 -5.63
C ASP A 49 3.42 -8.02 -6.49
N PHE A 50 2.18 -7.60 -6.32
CA PHE A 50 1.73 -6.32 -6.87
C PHE A 50 2.05 -5.24 -5.85
N VAL A 51 2.98 -4.37 -6.18
CA VAL A 51 3.50 -3.37 -5.27
C VAL A 51 2.85 -2.03 -5.54
N ILE A 52 2.24 -1.46 -4.52
CA ILE A 52 1.67 -0.12 -4.55
C ILE A 52 2.54 0.76 -3.66
N LEU A 53 3.14 1.78 -4.26
CA LEU A 53 3.94 2.75 -3.53
C LEU A 53 3.09 3.99 -3.25
N LEU A 54 2.98 4.37 -1.98
CA LEU A 54 2.33 5.64 -1.62
C LEU A 54 3.32 6.79 -1.77
N ASP A 55 2.95 7.73 -2.61
CA ASP A 55 3.76 8.93 -2.87
C ASP A 55 2.83 10.05 -3.35
N GLU A 56 3.05 11.25 -2.87
CA GLU A 56 2.19 12.39 -3.20
C GLU A 56 2.18 12.74 -4.69
N HIS A 57 3.16 12.25 -5.44
CA HIS A 57 3.25 12.49 -6.89
C HIS A 57 2.57 11.40 -7.71
N GLY A 58 1.98 10.41 -7.07
CA GLY A 58 1.32 9.31 -7.74
C GLY A 58 -0.06 9.65 -8.27
N GLN A 59 -0.74 8.62 -8.78
CA GLN A 59 -2.12 8.76 -9.25
C GLN A 59 -3.08 8.86 -8.07
N THR A 60 -4.13 9.65 -8.23
CA THR A 60 -5.18 9.76 -7.23
C THR A 60 -6.39 8.93 -7.65
N PHE A 61 -7.10 8.40 -6.65
CA PHE A 61 -8.32 7.65 -6.87
C PHE A 61 -9.37 8.12 -5.86
N ASP A 62 -10.62 8.13 -6.26
CA ASP A 62 -11.68 8.21 -5.27
C ASP A 62 -11.87 6.85 -4.61
N SER A 63 -12.64 6.79 -3.54
CA SER A 63 -12.79 5.55 -2.78
C SER A 63 -13.45 4.44 -3.58
N PRO A 64 -14.49 4.69 -4.39
CA PRO A 64 -15.03 3.63 -5.24
C PRO A 64 -14.03 3.10 -6.28
N ALA A 65 -13.23 3.97 -6.89
CA ALA A 65 -12.21 3.54 -7.85
C ALA A 65 -11.13 2.69 -7.17
N LEU A 66 -10.69 3.08 -5.97
CA LEU A 66 -9.76 2.30 -5.20
C LEU A 66 -10.32 0.91 -4.89
N SER A 67 -11.59 0.85 -4.47
CA SER A 67 -12.24 -0.41 -4.18
C SER A 67 -12.24 -1.34 -5.40
N ARG A 68 -12.58 -0.83 -6.57
CA ARG A 68 -12.57 -1.61 -7.80
C ARG A 68 -11.16 -2.11 -8.13
N GLN A 69 -10.16 -1.24 -8.01
CA GLN A 69 -8.78 -1.58 -8.30
C GLN A 69 -8.29 -2.73 -7.42
N LEU A 70 -8.51 -2.61 -6.11
CA LEU A 70 -8.09 -3.64 -5.17
C LEU A 70 -8.85 -4.94 -5.39
N ASN A 71 -10.15 -4.86 -5.63
CA ASN A 71 -10.96 -6.04 -5.84
C ASN A 71 -10.53 -6.82 -7.09
N GLU A 72 -10.23 -6.12 -8.17
CA GLU A 72 -9.72 -6.76 -9.38
C GLU A 72 -8.41 -7.52 -9.12
N LEU A 73 -7.52 -6.92 -8.34
CA LEU A 73 -6.25 -7.56 -8.00
C LEU A 73 -6.46 -8.81 -7.14
N PHE A 74 -7.39 -8.75 -6.19
CA PHE A 74 -7.73 -9.92 -5.37
C PHE A 74 -8.35 -11.03 -6.20
N VAL A 75 -9.23 -10.69 -7.12
CA VAL A 75 -9.86 -11.68 -8.02
C VAL A 75 -8.79 -12.37 -8.88
N GLN A 76 -7.75 -11.65 -9.27
CA GLN A 76 -6.64 -12.23 -10.03
C GLN A 76 -5.68 -13.05 -9.16
N GLY A 77 -5.92 -13.12 -7.86
CA GLY A 77 -5.05 -13.87 -6.95
C GLY A 77 -3.75 -13.17 -6.61
N LYS A 78 -3.68 -11.86 -6.79
CA LYS A 78 -2.45 -11.11 -6.51
C LYS A 78 -2.22 -10.92 -5.04
N ASN A 79 -0.96 -10.98 -4.63
CA ASN A 79 -0.52 -10.53 -3.33
C ASN A 79 -0.17 -9.05 -3.43
N ILE A 80 -0.88 -8.21 -2.70
CA ILE A 80 -0.71 -6.77 -2.77
C ILE A 80 0.14 -6.32 -1.59
N THR A 81 1.20 -5.60 -1.87
CA THR A 81 2.03 -4.98 -0.86
C THR A 81 2.01 -3.47 -1.06
N ILE A 82 1.55 -2.75 -0.05
CA ILE A 82 1.54 -1.29 -0.06
C ILE A 82 2.76 -0.82 0.72
N VAL A 83 3.58 0.00 0.08
CA VAL A 83 4.78 0.55 0.67
C VAL A 83 4.54 2.02 1.00
N ILE A 84 4.74 2.37 2.26
CA ILE A 84 4.72 3.77 2.68
C ILE A 84 6.17 4.24 2.69
N GLY A 85 6.50 5.23 1.86
CA GLY A 85 7.84 5.78 1.80
C GLY A 85 8.24 6.46 3.11
N GLY A 86 9.54 6.54 3.37
CA GLY A 86 10.06 7.24 4.54
C GLY A 86 9.98 8.76 4.37
N ALA A 87 10.44 9.48 5.41
CA ALA A 87 10.41 10.94 5.42
C ALA A 87 11.20 11.55 4.25
N PHE A 88 12.15 10.82 3.73
CA PHE A 88 13.04 11.29 2.66
C PHE A 88 12.72 10.65 1.31
N GLY A 89 11.55 10.01 1.20
CA GLY A 89 11.15 9.34 -0.03
C GLY A 89 11.75 7.94 -0.15
N VAL A 90 11.78 7.44 -1.37
CA VAL A 90 12.30 6.10 -1.69
C VAL A 90 13.30 6.18 -2.83
N SER A 91 14.08 5.13 -3.01
CA SER A 91 15.05 5.07 -4.11
C SER A 91 14.35 4.95 -5.46
N ALA A 92 15.07 5.31 -6.52
CA ALA A 92 14.58 5.14 -7.88
C ALA A 92 14.28 3.66 -8.19
N GLU A 93 15.07 2.75 -7.66
CA GLU A 93 14.88 1.32 -7.87
C GLU A 93 13.54 0.85 -7.31
N LEU A 94 13.19 1.30 -6.10
CA LEU A 94 11.91 0.93 -5.50
C LEU A 94 10.75 1.54 -6.27
N THR A 95 10.89 2.79 -6.71
CA THR A 95 9.87 3.43 -7.54
C THR A 95 9.65 2.66 -8.84
N GLN A 96 10.72 2.22 -9.48
CA GLN A 96 10.62 1.42 -10.71
C GLN A 96 10.02 0.04 -10.48
N ARG A 97 10.27 -0.55 -9.31
CA ARG A 97 9.69 -1.84 -8.95
C ARG A 97 8.19 -1.75 -8.72
N ALA A 98 7.69 -0.61 -8.26
CA ALA A 98 6.27 -0.45 -7.96
C ALA A 98 5.42 -0.63 -9.22
N ASN A 99 4.34 -1.38 -9.08
CA ASN A 99 3.37 -1.57 -10.15
C ASN A 99 2.40 -0.40 -10.25
N LEU A 100 2.19 0.29 -9.14
CA LEU A 100 1.33 1.46 -9.06
C LEU A 100 1.91 2.43 -8.06
N VAL A 101 1.98 3.70 -8.43
CA VAL A 101 2.31 4.78 -7.50
C VAL A 101 1.01 5.52 -7.21
N TRP A 102 0.59 5.47 -5.95
CA TRP A 102 -0.71 5.97 -5.51
C TRP A 102 -0.52 7.15 -4.57
N SER A 103 -1.21 8.25 -4.85
CA SER A 103 -1.25 9.41 -3.99
C SER A 103 -2.56 9.44 -3.22
N LEU A 104 -2.48 9.52 -1.89
CA LEU A 104 -3.65 9.78 -1.06
C LEU A 104 -4.13 11.21 -1.27
N SER A 105 -3.20 12.12 -1.53
CA SER A 105 -3.45 13.53 -1.73
C SER A 105 -2.16 14.18 -2.23
N PRO A 106 -2.24 15.24 -3.03
CA PRO A 106 -1.05 16.05 -3.34
C PRO A 106 -0.44 16.74 -2.13
N LEU A 107 -1.20 16.82 -1.02
CA LEU A 107 -0.69 17.39 0.22
C LEU A 107 0.26 16.41 0.91
N VAL A 108 1.20 16.96 1.63
CA VAL A 108 2.14 16.17 2.43
C VAL A 108 1.60 16.05 3.84
N PHE A 109 1.58 14.82 4.36
CA PHE A 109 1.09 14.53 5.71
C PHE A 109 2.20 13.88 6.53
N PRO A 110 2.17 14.06 7.87
CA PRO A 110 3.03 13.27 8.76
C PRO A 110 2.77 11.77 8.57
N HIS A 111 3.80 10.96 8.73
CA HIS A 111 3.71 9.52 8.51
C HIS A 111 2.62 8.83 9.33
N GLN A 112 2.46 9.24 10.58
CA GLN A 112 1.42 8.66 11.44
C GLN A 112 0.03 8.91 10.87
N LEU A 113 -0.19 10.09 10.32
CA LEU A 113 -1.46 10.42 9.69
C LEU A 113 -1.66 9.62 8.41
N VAL A 114 -0.61 9.46 7.62
CA VAL A 114 -0.67 8.64 6.40
C VAL A 114 -1.11 7.21 6.73
N ARG A 115 -0.55 6.62 7.77
CA ARG A 115 -0.94 5.28 8.22
C ARG A 115 -2.42 5.21 8.57
N LEU A 116 -2.91 6.21 9.29
CA LEU A 116 -4.30 6.24 9.69
C LEU A 116 -5.23 6.42 8.50
N ILE A 117 -4.89 7.31 7.59
CA ILE A 117 -5.68 7.55 6.38
C ILE A 117 -5.71 6.28 5.53
N LEU A 118 -4.56 5.63 5.36
CA LEU A 118 -4.48 4.40 4.59
C LEU A 118 -5.36 3.31 5.20
N ALA A 119 -5.28 3.09 6.50
CA ALA A 119 -6.08 2.08 7.17
C ALA A 119 -7.57 2.35 7.00
N GLU A 120 -7.99 3.61 7.12
CA GLU A 120 -9.38 3.98 6.92
C GLU A 120 -9.82 3.74 5.49
N GLN A 121 -9.00 4.10 4.50
CA GLN A 121 -9.35 3.91 3.09
C GLN A 121 -9.40 2.43 2.70
N LEU A 122 -8.53 1.61 3.25
CA LEU A 122 -8.58 0.16 3.00
C LEU A 122 -9.86 -0.45 3.58
N TYR A 123 -10.24 -0.03 4.78
CA TYR A 123 -11.49 -0.48 5.37
C TYR A 123 -12.68 -0.04 4.53
N ARG A 124 -12.70 1.23 4.11
CA ARG A 124 -13.75 1.80 3.28
C ARG A 124 -13.86 1.05 1.95
N ALA A 125 -12.74 0.74 1.33
CA ALA A 125 -12.72 0.01 0.06
C ALA A 125 -13.33 -1.39 0.22
N GLN A 126 -13.03 -2.09 1.32
CA GLN A 126 -13.64 -3.38 1.59
C GLN A 126 -15.15 -3.26 1.78
N GLU A 127 -15.60 -2.24 2.48
CA GLU A 127 -17.03 -2.04 2.73
C GLU A 127 -17.79 -1.68 1.45
N ILE A 128 -17.19 -0.90 0.57
CA ILE A 128 -17.76 -0.62 -0.75
C ILE A 128 -17.89 -1.92 -1.54
N ALA A 129 -16.85 -2.74 -1.55
CA ALA A 129 -16.86 -4.00 -2.29
C ALA A 129 -17.93 -4.98 -1.77
N ARG A 130 -18.25 -4.91 -0.48
CA ARG A 130 -19.27 -5.73 0.15
C ARG A 130 -20.67 -5.18 -0.04
N GLY A 131 -20.82 -4.01 -0.65
CA GLY A 131 -22.11 -3.37 -0.83
C GLY A 131 -22.66 -2.72 0.42
N SER A 132 -21.83 -2.45 1.42
CA SER A 132 -22.28 -1.82 2.64
C SER A 132 -22.57 -0.33 2.43
N LYS A 133 -23.31 0.26 3.37
CA LYS A 133 -23.64 1.68 3.33
C LYS A 133 -22.63 2.57 4.01
N TYR A 134 -21.45 2.04 4.30
CA TYR A 134 -20.42 2.79 5.03
C TYR A 134 -19.99 4.05 4.27
N HIS A 135 -19.84 3.95 2.95
CA HIS A 135 -19.41 5.07 2.11
C HIS A 135 -20.61 5.80 1.52
N HIS A 136 -20.65 7.11 1.76
CA HIS A 136 -21.66 7.99 1.19
C HIS A 136 -20.99 8.91 0.16
N GLN A 137 -21.55 8.94 -1.01
CA GLN A 137 -21.16 9.89 -2.06
C GLN A 137 -22.16 10.99 -2.17
#